data_7e2596d24a934a2ec0fdea4481dc5611
#
_entry.id   7e2596d24a934a2ec0fdea4481dc5611
#
_cell.length_a   1.000
_cell.length_b   1.000
_cell.length_c   1.000
_cell.angle_alpha   90.00
_cell.angle_beta   90.00
_cell.angle_gamma   90.00
#
_symmetry.space_group_name_H-M   'P 1'
#
loop_
_entity.id
_entity.type
_entity.pdbx_description
1 polymer ?
#
loop_
_entity_poly.entity_id
_entity_poly.type
_entity_poly.pdbx_seq_one_letter_code
_entity_poly.pdbx_strand_id
1 'polypeptide(L)'
;TLTGVSNRTIEKAITLSKSIFNGLIIAGKMHGAGVDEPIMNLDIAKRFIKTGVDILLVPAPYTVPYFMESDLRGIVDYIKDFNRNKSIEEKVLVLTANGTSQDSSDQETIKKIALASKACGADIQHIGDSLNGICLPENIFALGQAIRGYRHQIIMLGKSNYR
;
A
#
# COMPACT_ATOMS: atom_id res chain seq x y z
N THR A 1 14.17 15.28 20.64
CA THR A 1 13.12 14.24 20.71
C THR A 1 12.48 14.19 19.33
N LEU A 2 12.70 13.11 18.59
CA LEU A 2 12.01 12.90 17.33
C LEU A 2 10.53 12.74 17.65
N THR A 3 9.73 13.71 17.26
CA THR A 3 8.28 13.60 17.32
C THR A 3 7.85 12.63 16.25
N GLY A 4 7.47 11.41 16.65
CA GLY A 4 7.00 10.40 15.71
C GLY A 4 5.72 10.81 15.00
N VAL A 5 5.44 10.17 13.87
CA VAL A 5 4.22 10.40 13.09
C VAL A 5 3.12 9.47 13.60
N SER A 6 2.19 10.04 14.38
CA SER A 6 1.03 9.31 14.88
C SER A 6 -0.09 9.18 13.84
N ASN A 7 -0.96 8.19 14.00
CA ASN A 7 -2.15 8.03 13.15
C ASN A 7 -3.03 9.29 13.18
N ARG A 8 -3.15 9.95 14.35
CA ARG A 8 -3.87 11.22 14.49
C ARG A 8 -3.21 12.36 13.67
N THR A 9 -1.89 12.39 13.59
CA THR A 9 -1.18 13.39 12.78
C THR A 9 -1.44 13.15 11.30
N ILE A 10 -1.47 11.89 10.86
CA ILE A 10 -1.81 11.52 9.48
C ILE A 10 -3.24 11.95 9.13
N GLU A 11 -4.22 11.72 10.01
CA GLU A 11 -5.60 12.16 9.78
C GLU A 11 -5.70 13.68 9.60
N LYS A 12 -5.02 14.45 10.44
CA LYS A 12 -4.96 15.90 10.29
C LYS A 12 -4.32 16.32 8.95
N ALA A 13 -3.27 15.63 8.55
CA ALA A 13 -2.61 15.89 7.27
C ALA A 13 -3.54 15.59 6.08
N ILE A 14 -4.27 14.46 6.11
CA ILE A 14 -5.27 14.14 5.07
C ILE A 14 -6.33 15.24 4.98
N THR A 15 -6.92 15.64 6.12
CA THR A 15 -7.95 16.70 6.17
C THR A 15 -7.43 18.01 5.59
N LEU A 16 -6.23 18.43 5.99
CA LEU A 16 -5.63 19.67 5.50
C LEU A 16 -5.33 19.56 3.99
N SER A 17 -4.75 18.45 3.54
CA SER A 17 -4.45 18.23 2.13
C SER A 17 -5.72 18.29 1.27
N LYS A 18 -6.83 17.67 1.70
CA LYS A 18 -8.12 17.74 0.98
C LYS A 18 -8.66 19.16 0.87
N SER A 19 -8.36 20.06 1.81
CA SER A 19 -8.85 21.43 1.76
C SER A 19 -8.07 22.34 0.79
N ILE A 20 -6.86 21.95 0.38
CA ILE A 20 -5.97 22.80 -0.42
C ILE A 20 -5.49 22.14 -1.71
N PHE A 21 -5.70 20.84 -1.88
CA PHE A 21 -5.20 20.06 -3.01
C PHE A 21 -6.33 19.27 -3.70
N ASN A 22 -6.41 19.43 -5.02
CA ASN A 22 -7.48 18.88 -5.86
C ASN A 22 -7.09 17.57 -6.56
N GLY A 23 -6.00 16.93 -6.14
CA GLY A 23 -5.53 15.66 -6.69
C GLY A 23 -5.82 14.47 -5.78
N LEU A 24 -5.32 13.30 -6.17
CA LEU A 24 -5.45 12.07 -5.40
C LEU A 24 -4.55 12.11 -4.16
N ILE A 25 -5.11 11.72 -3.01
CA ILE A 25 -4.38 11.61 -1.75
C ILE A 25 -4.13 10.15 -1.44
N ILE A 26 -2.85 9.79 -1.42
CA ILE A 26 -2.38 8.49 -0.93
C ILE A 26 -1.89 8.71 0.51
N ALA A 27 -2.50 8.04 1.46
CA ALA A 27 -2.08 8.14 2.85
C ALA A 27 -2.23 6.83 3.60
N GLY A 28 -1.35 6.65 4.57
CA GLY A 28 -1.31 5.48 5.42
C GLY A 28 -0.02 5.42 6.20
N LYS A 29 0.30 4.25 6.73
CA LYS A 29 1.50 4.02 7.53
C LYS A 29 2.02 2.62 7.24
N MET A 30 3.30 2.50 6.95
CA MET A 30 3.93 1.21 6.63
C MET A 30 5.03 0.80 7.62
N HIS A 31 5.28 1.61 8.64
CA HIS A 31 6.21 1.30 9.74
C HIS A 31 5.84 2.09 10.99
N GLY A 32 6.50 1.81 12.13
CA GLY A 32 6.16 2.42 13.43
C GLY A 32 6.30 3.94 13.52
N ALA A 33 7.15 4.54 12.68
CA ALA A 33 7.33 6.00 12.59
C ALA A 33 7.62 6.68 13.94
N GLY A 34 8.32 6.00 14.85
CA GLY A 34 8.76 6.55 16.14
C GLY A 34 7.66 6.73 17.19
N VAL A 35 6.50 6.10 17.03
CA VAL A 35 5.40 6.11 18.02
C VAL A 35 5.01 4.70 18.42
N ASP A 36 4.58 4.56 19.68
CA ASP A 36 4.07 3.30 20.23
C ASP A 36 2.56 3.21 20.01
N GLU A 37 2.18 2.86 18.80
CA GLU A 37 0.79 2.61 18.39
C GLU A 37 0.77 1.60 17.24
N PRO A 38 -0.36 0.90 17.00
CA PRO A 38 -0.48 0.00 15.86
C PRO A 38 -0.18 0.72 14.54
N ILE A 39 0.61 0.06 13.69
CA ILE A 39 0.96 0.62 12.36
C ILE A 39 -0.30 0.75 11.52
N MET A 40 -1.06 -0.34 11.43
CA MET A 40 -2.32 -0.38 10.71
C MET A 40 -3.21 -1.47 11.32
N ASN A 41 -4.50 -1.20 11.38
CA ASN A 41 -5.56 -2.16 11.67
C ASN A 41 -6.87 -1.66 11.05
N LEU A 42 -7.93 -2.42 11.16
CA LEU A 42 -9.23 -2.07 10.57
C LEU A 42 -9.78 -0.73 11.08
N ASP A 43 -9.61 -0.41 12.37
CA ASP A 43 -10.14 0.85 12.93
C ASP A 43 -9.35 2.06 12.43
N ILE A 44 -8.03 1.96 12.33
CA ILE A 44 -7.18 3.00 11.73
C ILE A 44 -7.55 3.19 10.26
N ALA A 45 -7.70 2.09 9.50
CA ALA A 45 -8.12 2.14 8.11
C ALA A 45 -9.46 2.86 7.94
N LYS A 46 -10.47 2.53 8.76
CA LYS A 46 -11.78 3.21 8.76
C LYS A 46 -11.66 4.71 9.02
N ARG A 47 -10.79 5.12 9.93
CA ARG A 47 -10.56 6.54 10.26
C ARG A 47 -9.95 7.28 9.07
N PHE A 48 -8.94 6.73 8.43
CA PHE A 48 -8.30 7.34 7.26
C PHE A 48 -9.28 7.45 6.09
N ILE A 49 -10.08 6.42 5.83
CA ILE A 49 -11.10 6.41 4.78
C ILE A 49 -12.16 7.51 5.05
N LYS A 50 -12.65 7.62 6.27
CA LYS A 50 -13.61 8.68 6.67
C LYS A 50 -13.02 10.09 6.54
N THR A 51 -11.71 10.24 6.68
CA THR A 51 -11.01 11.52 6.52
C THR A 51 -10.84 11.92 5.06
N GLY A 52 -11.08 11.00 4.12
CA GLY A 52 -11.14 11.30 2.68
C GLY A 52 -9.89 10.91 1.89
N VAL A 53 -9.17 9.86 2.32
CA VAL A 53 -8.10 9.28 1.51
C VAL A 53 -8.68 8.63 0.24
N ASP A 54 -8.02 8.81 -0.89
CA ASP A 54 -8.41 8.19 -2.16
C ASP A 54 -7.75 6.82 -2.34
N ILE A 55 -6.51 6.70 -1.86
CA ILE A 55 -5.75 5.43 -1.86
C ILE A 55 -5.22 5.19 -0.46
N LEU A 56 -5.73 4.16 0.19
CA LEU A 56 -5.25 3.75 1.51
C LEU A 56 -3.95 2.96 1.36
N LEU A 57 -2.86 3.49 1.90
CA LEU A 57 -1.57 2.80 1.97
C LEU A 57 -1.50 1.96 3.24
N VAL A 58 -1.25 0.68 3.08
CA VAL A 58 -1.10 -0.28 4.18
C VAL A 58 0.20 -1.07 4.02
N PRO A 59 0.78 -1.62 5.09
CA PRO A 59 1.88 -2.57 4.94
C PRO A 59 1.46 -3.76 4.08
N ALA A 60 2.37 -4.30 3.29
CA ALA A 60 2.14 -5.62 2.71
C ALA A 60 2.24 -6.70 3.81
N PRO A 61 1.54 -7.81 3.70
CA PRO A 61 1.71 -8.92 4.64
C PRO A 61 3.17 -9.34 4.77
N TYR A 62 3.60 -9.70 5.99
CA TYR A 62 4.97 -10.13 6.32
C TYR A 62 6.05 -9.03 6.32
N THR A 63 5.71 -7.77 6.06
CA THR A 63 6.69 -6.68 6.05
C THR A 63 6.83 -5.96 7.38
N VAL A 64 5.84 -6.06 8.26
CA VAL A 64 5.86 -5.48 9.61
C VAL A 64 5.28 -6.46 10.63
N PRO A 65 5.66 -6.35 11.92
CA PRO A 65 5.05 -7.15 12.98
C PRO A 65 3.53 -6.90 13.10
N TYR A 66 2.81 -7.93 13.50
CA TYR A 66 1.37 -7.87 13.82
C TYR A 66 0.46 -7.40 12.67
N PHE A 67 0.89 -7.55 11.42
CA PHE A 67 0.06 -7.30 10.25
C PHE A 67 0.14 -8.50 9.30
N MET A 68 -0.93 -9.27 9.26
CA MET A 68 -1.03 -10.52 8.52
C MET A 68 -2.06 -10.44 7.38
N GLU A 69 -2.18 -11.49 6.60
CA GLU A 69 -3.17 -11.57 5.52
C GLU A 69 -4.61 -11.37 6.02
N SER A 70 -4.94 -11.86 7.21
CA SER A 70 -6.26 -11.67 7.82
C SER A 70 -6.59 -10.19 8.06
N ASP A 71 -5.61 -9.39 8.49
CA ASP A 71 -5.79 -7.96 8.74
C ASP A 71 -6.00 -7.21 7.43
N LEU A 72 -5.16 -7.49 6.43
CA LEU A 72 -5.31 -6.92 5.10
C LEU A 72 -6.67 -7.30 4.48
N ARG A 73 -7.08 -8.57 4.60
CA ARG A 73 -8.36 -9.04 4.09
C ARG A 73 -9.54 -8.31 4.73
N GLY A 74 -9.52 -8.13 6.05
CA GLY A 74 -10.55 -7.39 6.77
C GLY A 74 -10.67 -5.93 6.30
N ILE A 75 -9.54 -5.27 6.03
CA ILE A 75 -9.50 -3.92 5.48
C ILE A 75 -10.07 -3.89 4.06
N VAL A 76 -9.64 -4.81 3.20
CA VAL A 76 -10.13 -4.91 1.81
C VAL A 76 -11.63 -5.16 1.76
N ASP A 77 -12.14 -6.10 2.56
CA ASP A 77 -13.57 -6.39 2.61
C ASP A 77 -14.39 -5.18 3.06
N TYR A 78 -13.90 -4.43 4.07
CA TYR A 78 -14.52 -3.18 4.47
C TYR A 78 -14.53 -2.14 3.34
N ILE A 79 -13.43 -1.97 2.62
CA ILE A 79 -13.33 -1.02 1.49
C ILE A 79 -14.25 -1.43 0.34
N LYS A 80 -14.38 -2.72 0.04
CA LYS A 80 -15.35 -3.21 -0.96
C LYS A 80 -16.78 -2.85 -0.59
N ASP A 81 -17.16 -3.02 0.67
CA ASP A 81 -18.48 -2.63 1.15
C ASP A 81 -18.68 -1.11 1.11
N PHE A 82 -17.68 -0.35 1.54
CA PHE A 82 -17.68 1.11 1.47
C PHE A 82 -17.83 1.63 0.03
N ASN A 83 -17.23 0.96 -0.95
CA ASN A 83 -17.25 1.33 -2.37
C ASN A 83 -18.51 0.88 -3.11
N ARG A 84 -19.38 0.05 -2.52
CA ARG A 84 -20.46 -0.67 -3.23
C ARG A 84 -21.39 0.25 -4.03
N ASN A 85 -21.74 1.42 -3.48
CA ASN A 85 -22.68 2.37 -4.07
C ASN A 85 -22.02 3.69 -4.47
N LYS A 86 -20.69 3.71 -4.66
CA LYS A 86 -19.94 4.90 -5.02
C LYS A 86 -19.64 4.96 -6.51
N SER A 87 -19.58 6.17 -7.06
CA SER A 87 -19.04 6.42 -8.40
C SER A 87 -17.56 6.01 -8.47
N ILE A 88 -17.02 5.86 -9.67
CA ILE A 88 -15.62 5.45 -9.85
C ILE A 88 -14.66 6.43 -9.17
N GLU A 89 -14.96 7.72 -9.26
CA GLU A 89 -14.14 8.80 -8.71
C GLU A 89 -14.15 8.86 -7.17
N GLU A 90 -15.18 8.29 -6.55
CA GLU A 90 -15.33 8.27 -5.10
C GLU A 90 -14.82 6.99 -4.42
N LYS A 91 -14.40 6.01 -5.22
CA LYS A 91 -13.90 4.73 -4.69
C LYS A 91 -12.54 4.90 -4.06
N VAL A 92 -12.35 4.25 -2.92
CA VAL A 92 -11.06 4.12 -2.25
C VAL A 92 -10.36 2.86 -2.76
N LEU A 93 -9.09 2.97 -3.11
CA LEU A 93 -8.24 1.85 -3.49
C LEU A 93 -7.32 1.45 -2.33
N VAL A 94 -6.85 0.20 -2.36
CA VAL A 94 -5.87 -0.34 -1.41
C VAL A 94 -4.52 -0.47 -2.09
N LEU A 95 -3.52 0.22 -1.52
CA LEU A 95 -2.12 0.09 -1.91
C LEU A 95 -1.35 -0.63 -0.82
N THR A 96 -0.81 -1.81 -1.12
CA THR A 96 0.10 -2.52 -0.22
C THR A 96 1.54 -2.12 -0.49
N ALA A 97 2.26 -1.74 0.58
CA ALA A 97 3.65 -1.31 0.49
C ALA A 97 4.59 -2.44 0.91
N ASN A 98 5.38 -2.94 -0.03
CA ASN A 98 6.55 -3.76 0.20
C ASN A 98 7.77 -2.85 0.25
N GLY A 99 7.99 -2.24 1.41
CA GLY A 99 9.06 -1.27 1.63
C GLY A 99 10.01 -1.69 2.75
N THR A 100 10.92 -0.79 3.10
CA THR A 100 11.90 -0.92 4.17
C THR A 100 12.88 -2.09 3.96
N SER A 101 12.71 -3.16 4.71
CA SER A 101 13.68 -4.28 4.73
C SER A 101 13.43 -5.31 3.63
N GLN A 102 12.20 -5.46 3.15
CA GLN A 102 11.82 -6.53 2.22
C GLN A 102 11.90 -6.13 0.76
N ASP A 103 12.00 -4.87 0.41
CA ASP A 103 12.11 -4.40 -0.97
C ASP A 103 13.39 -4.88 -1.68
N SER A 104 14.46 -5.09 -0.91
CA SER A 104 15.75 -5.60 -1.37
C SER A 104 15.99 -7.08 -1.03
N SER A 105 14.97 -7.81 -0.59
CA SER A 105 15.05 -9.24 -0.28
C SER A 105 15.26 -10.07 -1.55
N ASP A 106 15.43 -11.39 -1.35
CA ASP A 106 15.45 -12.34 -2.45
C ASP A 106 14.09 -12.36 -3.20
N GLN A 107 14.13 -12.81 -4.45
CA GLN A 107 12.96 -12.82 -5.33
C GLN A 107 11.83 -13.74 -4.82
N GLU A 108 12.12 -14.78 -4.05
CA GLU A 108 11.09 -15.68 -3.51
C GLU A 108 10.30 -14.98 -2.42
N THR A 109 10.97 -14.24 -1.54
CA THR A 109 10.33 -13.37 -0.54
C THR A 109 9.45 -12.32 -1.22
N ILE A 110 9.94 -11.65 -2.25
CA ILE A 110 9.16 -10.67 -3.03
C ILE A 110 7.91 -11.31 -3.64
N LYS A 111 8.04 -12.47 -4.29
CA LYS A 111 6.92 -13.20 -4.90
C LYS A 111 5.88 -13.62 -3.86
N LYS A 112 6.31 -14.09 -2.70
CA LYS A 112 5.43 -14.48 -1.60
C LYS A 112 4.59 -13.31 -1.11
N ILE A 113 5.21 -12.17 -0.82
CA ILE A 113 4.55 -10.94 -0.38
C ILE A 113 3.56 -10.46 -1.45
N ALA A 114 3.99 -10.46 -2.72
CA ALA A 114 3.15 -10.03 -3.85
C ALA A 114 1.91 -10.90 -4.02
N LEU A 115 2.04 -12.22 -3.93
CA LEU A 115 0.91 -13.15 -4.03
C LEU A 115 -0.04 -13.05 -2.84
N ALA A 116 0.48 -12.88 -1.63
CA ALA A 116 -0.32 -12.65 -0.43
C ALA A 116 -1.15 -11.37 -0.55
N SER A 117 -0.54 -10.26 -0.96
CA SER A 117 -1.23 -8.98 -1.21
C SER A 117 -2.31 -9.10 -2.28
N LYS A 118 -1.99 -9.77 -3.40
CA LYS A 118 -2.94 -10.05 -4.48
C LYS A 118 -4.12 -10.93 -4.01
N ALA A 119 -3.84 -12.00 -3.28
CA ALA A 119 -4.86 -12.93 -2.78
C ALA A 119 -5.82 -12.25 -1.80
N CYS A 120 -5.35 -11.28 -1.01
CA CYS A 120 -6.18 -10.46 -0.14
C CYS A 120 -7.01 -9.41 -0.90
N GLY A 121 -6.67 -9.11 -2.15
CA GLY A 121 -7.43 -8.19 -3.01
C GLY A 121 -6.91 -6.77 -3.01
N ALA A 122 -5.61 -6.56 -2.77
CA ALA A 122 -4.98 -5.25 -2.98
C ALA A 122 -5.06 -4.82 -4.45
N ASP A 123 -5.39 -3.55 -4.68
CA ASP A 123 -5.53 -2.96 -6.01
C ASP A 123 -4.18 -2.57 -6.60
N ILE A 124 -3.29 -2.05 -5.75
CA ILE A 124 -1.96 -1.53 -6.13
C ILE A 124 -0.92 -2.19 -5.23
N GLN A 125 0.20 -2.57 -5.82
CA GLN A 125 1.35 -3.04 -5.06
C GLN A 125 2.55 -2.15 -5.32
N HIS A 126 3.07 -1.57 -4.25
CA HIS A 126 4.27 -0.75 -4.23
C HIS A 126 5.46 -1.58 -3.76
N ILE A 127 6.60 -1.38 -4.38
CA ILE A 127 7.89 -1.93 -3.95
C ILE A 127 8.94 -0.82 -3.96
N GLY A 128 9.74 -0.77 -2.92
CA GLY A 128 10.80 0.21 -2.74
C GLY A 128 10.51 1.21 -1.63
N ASP A 129 11.53 1.97 -1.27
CA ASP A 129 11.45 3.10 -0.35
C ASP A 129 12.10 4.30 -1.03
N SER A 130 11.35 5.37 -1.19
CA SER A 130 11.75 6.54 -1.99
C SER A 130 12.99 7.27 -1.48
N LEU A 131 13.35 7.11 -0.21
CA LEU A 131 14.45 7.87 0.40
C LEU A 131 15.68 7.03 0.73
N ASN A 132 15.52 5.76 1.08
CA ASN A 132 16.58 4.93 1.63
C ASN A 132 16.69 3.54 0.97
N GLY A 133 15.72 3.14 0.16
CA GLY A 133 15.64 1.82 -0.44
C GLY A 133 16.25 1.78 -1.84
N ILE A 134 17.08 0.79 -2.08
CA ILE A 134 17.52 0.40 -3.42
C ILE A 134 16.68 -0.80 -3.82
N CYS A 135 15.63 -0.57 -4.59
CA CYS A 135 14.88 -1.66 -5.17
C CYS A 135 15.59 -2.15 -6.43
N LEU A 136 16.04 -3.39 -6.42
CA LEU A 136 16.69 -4.01 -7.57
C LEU A 136 15.70 -4.17 -8.72
N PRO A 137 16.08 -3.89 -9.97
CA PRO A 137 15.21 -4.09 -11.14
C PRO A 137 14.65 -5.51 -11.22
N GLU A 138 15.45 -6.50 -10.82
CA GLU A 138 15.08 -7.92 -10.77
C GLU A 138 13.91 -8.16 -9.80
N ASN A 139 13.87 -7.44 -8.68
CA ASN A 139 12.80 -7.53 -7.69
C ASN A 139 11.49 -6.90 -8.20
N ILE A 140 11.59 -5.78 -8.90
CA ILE A 140 10.44 -5.17 -9.58
C ILE A 140 9.87 -6.13 -10.63
N PHE A 141 10.76 -6.77 -11.40
CA PHE A 141 10.35 -7.77 -12.39
C PHE A 141 9.72 -8.99 -11.74
N ALA A 142 10.31 -9.52 -10.66
CA ALA A 142 9.81 -10.67 -9.92
C ALA A 142 8.41 -10.41 -9.33
N LEU A 143 8.18 -9.22 -8.74
CA LEU A 143 6.87 -8.78 -8.27
C LEU A 143 5.86 -8.74 -9.43
N GLY A 144 6.19 -8.05 -10.50
CA GLY A 144 5.32 -7.95 -11.68
C GLY A 144 4.99 -9.31 -12.29
N GLN A 145 5.98 -10.21 -12.37
CA GLN A 145 5.80 -11.57 -12.85
C GLN A 145 4.86 -12.38 -11.94
N ALA A 146 5.01 -12.27 -10.63
CA ALA A 146 4.18 -12.99 -9.66
C ALA A 146 2.70 -12.59 -9.77
N ILE A 147 2.40 -11.30 -9.94
CA ILE A 147 1.01 -10.80 -9.97
C ILE A 147 0.34 -10.89 -11.34
N ARG A 148 1.10 -10.81 -12.45
CA ARG A 148 0.58 -10.75 -13.82
C ARG A 148 0.91 -11.97 -14.67
N GLY A 149 1.90 -12.76 -14.26
CA GLY A 149 2.50 -13.79 -15.10
C GLY A 149 3.51 -13.22 -16.10
N TYR A 150 4.45 -14.09 -16.54
CA TYR A 150 5.58 -13.68 -17.40
C TYR A 150 5.12 -13.03 -18.71
N ARG A 151 4.20 -13.67 -19.43
CA ARG A 151 3.70 -13.15 -20.73
C ARG A 151 3.12 -11.74 -20.61
N HIS A 152 2.25 -11.50 -19.64
CA HIS A 152 1.65 -10.20 -19.44
C HIS A 152 2.69 -9.16 -19.02
N GLN A 153 3.63 -9.54 -18.16
CA GLN A 153 4.72 -8.65 -17.72
C GLN A 153 5.55 -8.15 -18.91
N ILE A 154 5.94 -9.05 -19.84
CA ILE A 154 6.69 -8.68 -21.05
C ILE A 154 5.87 -7.77 -21.97
N ILE A 155 4.56 -8.05 -22.15
CA ILE A 155 3.69 -7.19 -22.95
C ILE A 155 3.61 -5.78 -22.35
N MET A 156 3.49 -5.66 -21.03
CA MET A 156 3.42 -4.34 -20.36
C MET A 156 4.73 -3.58 -20.48
N LEU A 157 5.87 -4.24 -20.33
CA LEU A 157 7.18 -3.62 -20.56
C LEU A 157 7.31 -3.18 -22.03
N GLY A 158 6.86 -4.00 -22.98
CA GLY A 158 6.90 -3.70 -24.39
C GLY A 158 6.00 -2.51 -24.83
N LYS A 159 5.01 -2.14 -24.03
CA LYS A 159 4.12 -0.99 -24.29
C LYS A 159 4.67 0.35 -23.78
N SER A 160 5.80 0.34 -23.09
CA SER A 160 6.42 1.57 -22.59
C SER A 160 6.81 2.49 -23.75
N ASN A 161 6.44 3.77 -23.64
CA ASN A 161 6.84 4.80 -24.60
C ASN A 161 8.30 5.22 -24.43
N TYR A 162 8.94 4.81 -23.34
CA TYR A 162 10.34 5.09 -23.02
C TYR A 162 11.15 3.80 -23.16
N ARG A 163 11.59 3.53 -24.37
CA ARG A 163 12.46 2.38 -24.67
C ARG A 163 13.87 2.87 -24.98
#